data_2b6bdbad79f30f0d9c1e1d1c88dbf354
#
_entry.id   2b6bdbad79f30f0d9c1e1d1c88dbf354
#
_cell.length_a   1.000
_cell.length_b   1.000
_cell.length_c   1.000
_cell.angle_alpha   90.00
_cell.angle_beta   90.00
_cell.angle_gamma   90.00
#
_symmetry.space_group_name_H-M   'P 1'
#
loop_
_entity.id
_entity.type
_entity.pdbx_description
1 polymer ?
#
loop_
_entity_poly.entity_id
_entity_poly.type
_entity_poly.pdbx_seq_one_letter_code
_entity_poly.pdbx_strand_id
1 'polypeptide(L)'
;MNNEDISSEILFLFSTFGDEDYDGEPVSQTSHMIQCAMQAIKQGEDEELMIGAFLHDIGHLLRHKQKTEAMGTYGVVNHEGIGADYLRSKKFSERICAVVEKHVDAKRYLVAAQPGYKEKLSEASLQTLIWQGGPMNEEEVAAFTQHPYFKDIIKVRLWDEAAKETDADMLPLDYFIDAIKKYLAAA
;
A
#
# COMPACT_ATOMS: atom_id res chain seq x y z
N MET A 1 -10.77 14.00 17.02
CA MET A 1 -9.49 14.37 16.36
C MET A 1 -9.91 15.20 15.17
N ASN A 2 -9.36 16.38 14.95
CA ASN A 2 -9.70 17.20 13.78
C ASN A 2 -8.88 16.71 12.55
N ASN A 3 -9.22 17.20 11.36
CA ASN A 3 -8.56 16.74 10.11
C ASN A 3 -7.08 17.14 10.03
N GLU A 4 -6.70 18.25 10.66
CA GLU A 4 -5.29 18.68 10.75
C GLU A 4 -4.48 17.76 11.66
N ASP A 5 -5.09 17.21 12.70
CA ASP A 5 -4.43 16.25 13.58
C ASP A 5 -4.12 14.94 12.83
N ILE A 6 -5.02 14.50 11.92
CA ILE A 6 -4.84 13.25 11.15
C ILE A 6 -3.70 13.39 10.13
N SER A 7 -3.71 14.45 9.33
CA SER A 7 -2.63 14.68 8.34
C SER A 7 -1.27 14.89 9.00
N SER A 8 -1.24 15.55 10.15
CA SER A 8 -0.02 15.74 10.95
C SER A 8 0.48 14.42 11.55
N GLU A 9 -0.43 13.54 11.97
CA GLU A 9 -0.06 12.21 12.47
C GLU A 9 0.53 11.35 11.35
N ILE A 10 -0.04 11.40 10.15
CA ILE A 10 0.50 10.68 8.98
C ILE A 10 1.88 11.26 8.61
N LEU A 11 2.01 12.58 8.51
CA LEU A 11 3.31 13.22 8.26
C LEU A 11 4.36 12.80 9.29
N PHE A 12 4.00 12.74 10.57
CA PHE A 12 4.89 12.27 11.63
C PHE A 12 5.37 10.84 11.39
N LEU A 13 4.50 9.93 10.96
CA LEU A 13 4.89 8.56 10.65
C LEU A 13 5.93 8.51 9.53
N PHE A 14 5.67 9.21 8.43
CA PHE A 14 6.59 9.26 7.29
C PHE A 14 7.91 9.94 7.63
N SER A 15 7.88 11.10 8.28
CA SER A 15 9.08 11.87 8.60
C SER A 15 9.95 11.22 9.67
N THR A 16 9.39 10.33 10.50
CA THR A 16 10.14 9.68 11.59
C THR A 16 10.62 8.29 11.20
N PHE A 17 9.81 7.52 10.46
CA PHE A 17 10.07 6.10 10.17
C PHE A 17 10.14 5.78 8.68
N GLY A 18 9.80 6.73 7.82
CA GLY A 18 9.69 6.49 6.38
C GLY A 18 11.02 6.33 5.66
N ASP A 19 12.14 6.76 6.25
CA ASP A 19 13.49 6.56 5.71
C ASP A 19 14.06 5.16 6.01
N GLU A 20 13.33 4.33 6.79
CA GLU A 20 13.73 2.94 6.98
C GLU A 20 13.66 2.18 5.65
N ASP A 21 14.54 1.18 5.52
CA ASP A 21 14.56 0.32 4.33
C ASP A 21 13.19 -0.33 4.10
N TYR A 22 12.75 -0.36 2.86
CA TYR A 22 11.60 -1.15 2.44
C TYR A 22 12.05 -2.60 2.36
N ASP A 23 11.71 -3.34 3.37
CA ASP A 23 12.26 -4.65 3.77
C ASP A 23 12.58 -5.60 2.58
N GLY A 24 13.87 -5.74 2.27
CA GLY A 24 14.37 -6.57 1.15
C GLY A 24 14.41 -5.90 -0.22
N GLU A 25 14.06 -4.61 -0.32
CA GLU A 25 14.11 -3.83 -1.55
C GLU A 25 15.10 -2.66 -1.42
N PRO A 26 15.67 -2.14 -2.52
CA PRO A 26 16.73 -1.12 -2.48
C PRO A 26 16.18 0.32 -2.36
N VAL A 27 15.02 0.51 -1.76
CA VAL A 27 14.34 1.80 -1.59
C VAL A 27 13.82 1.97 -0.17
N SER A 28 13.58 3.22 0.28
CA SER A 28 12.96 3.45 1.58
C SER A 28 11.43 3.27 1.52
N GLN A 29 10.80 3.09 2.68
CA GLN A 29 9.34 3.01 2.82
C GLN A 29 8.64 4.22 2.17
N THR A 30 9.15 5.44 2.44
CA THR A 30 8.60 6.67 1.83
C THR A 30 8.77 6.68 0.32
N SER A 31 9.98 6.35 -0.17
CA SER A 31 10.25 6.33 -1.61
C SER A 31 9.32 5.36 -2.33
N HIS A 32 9.16 4.14 -1.81
CA HIS A 32 8.26 3.14 -2.35
C HIS A 32 6.81 3.65 -2.46
N MET A 33 6.26 4.16 -1.36
CA MET A 33 4.87 4.63 -1.32
C MET A 33 4.63 5.86 -2.21
N ILE A 34 5.60 6.78 -2.31
CA ILE A 34 5.55 7.92 -3.24
C ILE A 34 5.55 7.41 -4.69
N GLN A 35 6.47 6.51 -5.06
CA GLN A 35 6.53 5.98 -6.41
C GLN A 35 5.23 5.27 -6.82
N CYS A 36 4.62 4.50 -5.91
CA CYS A 36 3.33 3.87 -6.13
C CYS A 36 2.23 4.90 -6.44
N ALA A 37 2.13 5.97 -5.64
CA ALA A 37 1.18 7.05 -5.87
C ALA A 37 1.45 7.84 -7.17
N MET A 38 2.71 8.02 -7.54
CA MET A 38 3.07 8.67 -8.80
C MET A 38 2.64 7.87 -10.02
N GLN A 39 2.55 6.54 -9.94
CA GLN A 39 1.96 5.74 -11.02
C GLN A 39 0.46 6.07 -11.21
N ALA A 40 -0.28 6.29 -10.11
CA ALA A 40 -1.67 6.74 -10.20
C ALA A 40 -1.79 8.09 -10.91
N ILE A 41 -0.96 9.07 -10.53
CA ILE A 41 -0.91 10.40 -11.17
C ILE A 41 -0.58 10.27 -12.66
N LYS A 42 0.44 9.49 -13.01
CA LYS A 42 0.89 9.28 -14.38
C LYS A 42 -0.20 8.65 -15.27
N GLN A 43 -1.07 7.83 -14.68
CA GLN A 43 -2.17 7.19 -15.39
C GLN A 43 -3.46 8.02 -15.39
N GLY A 44 -3.47 9.21 -14.77
CA GLY A 44 -4.61 10.10 -14.75
C GLY A 44 -5.74 9.64 -13.85
N GLU A 45 -5.42 8.87 -12.81
CA GLU A 45 -6.39 8.42 -11.81
C GLU A 45 -6.83 9.56 -10.90
N ASP A 46 -7.97 9.37 -10.23
CA ASP A 46 -8.49 10.37 -9.29
C ASP A 46 -7.65 10.46 -8.00
N GLU A 47 -7.86 11.55 -7.26
CA GLU A 47 -7.11 11.85 -6.02
C GLU A 47 -7.31 10.77 -4.94
N GLU A 48 -8.50 10.16 -4.88
CA GLU A 48 -8.80 9.12 -3.90
C GLU A 48 -7.95 7.85 -4.13
N LEU A 49 -7.84 7.41 -5.39
CA LEU A 49 -7.01 6.25 -5.73
C LEU A 49 -5.51 6.55 -5.58
N MET A 50 -5.09 7.77 -5.88
CA MET A 50 -3.72 8.24 -5.63
C MET A 50 -3.39 8.20 -4.13
N ILE A 51 -4.29 8.66 -3.25
CA ILE A 51 -4.13 8.58 -1.80
C ILE A 51 -4.08 7.13 -1.33
N GLY A 52 -4.95 6.26 -1.85
CA GLY A 52 -4.91 4.83 -1.55
C GLY A 52 -3.58 4.18 -1.93
N ALA A 53 -3.05 4.50 -3.10
CA ALA A 53 -1.73 4.06 -3.55
C ALA A 53 -0.59 4.60 -2.67
N PHE A 54 -0.67 5.87 -2.24
CA PHE A 54 0.31 6.46 -1.32
C PHE A 54 0.30 5.79 0.06
N LEU A 55 -0.85 5.34 0.55
CA LEU A 55 -1.00 4.80 1.90
C LEU A 55 -1.05 3.27 1.94
N HIS A 56 -0.85 2.56 0.80
CA HIS A 56 -1.08 1.11 0.74
C HIS A 56 -0.25 0.32 1.76
N ASP A 57 0.95 0.77 2.07
CA ASP A 57 1.91 0.13 2.98
C ASP A 57 2.08 0.88 4.32
N ILE A 58 1.17 1.82 4.66
CA ILE A 58 1.27 2.58 5.92
C ILE A 58 1.32 1.68 7.17
N GLY A 59 0.80 0.47 7.10
CA GLY A 59 0.86 -0.52 8.17
C GLY A 59 2.27 -0.87 8.60
N HIS A 60 3.26 -0.81 7.71
CA HIS A 60 4.67 -0.99 8.06
C HIS A 60 5.17 0.10 9.00
N LEU A 61 4.78 1.36 8.79
CA LEU A 61 5.15 2.48 9.65
C LEU A 61 4.46 2.42 11.04
N LEU A 62 3.29 1.78 11.12
CA LEU A 62 2.53 1.64 12.35
C LEU A 62 3.15 0.64 13.35
N ARG A 63 4.13 -0.17 12.93
CA ARG A 63 4.86 -1.10 13.82
C ARG A 63 5.51 -0.39 15.03
N HIS A 64 5.80 0.89 14.89
CA HIS A 64 6.40 1.70 15.94
C HIS A 64 5.36 2.20 16.99
N LYS A 65 4.07 2.10 16.68
CA LYS A 65 2.97 2.51 17.58
C LYS A 65 2.29 1.36 18.29
N GLN A 66 2.45 0.13 17.78
CA GLN A 66 1.80 -1.05 18.34
C GLN A 66 2.69 -2.29 18.20
N LYS A 67 2.43 -3.29 19.03
CA LYS A 67 3.14 -4.58 18.93
C LYS A 67 2.67 -5.31 17.67
N THR A 68 3.61 -5.62 16.78
CA THR A 68 3.37 -6.35 15.53
C THR A 68 4.27 -7.59 15.47
N GLU A 69 3.88 -8.55 14.63
CA GLU A 69 4.72 -9.70 14.29
C GLU A 69 5.47 -9.42 12.97
N ALA A 70 6.68 -9.94 12.86
CA ALA A 70 7.51 -9.74 11.66
C ALA A 70 7.49 -10.99 10.76
N MET A 71 7.53 -10.78 9.44
CA MET A 71 7.79 -11.81 8.42
C MET A 71 9.29 -11.99 8.23
N GLY A 72 9.99 -12.47 9.27
CA GLY A 72 11.46 -12.54 9.25
C GLY A 72 12.08 -11.15 9.08
N THR A 73 12.80 -10.91 7.97
CA THR A 73 13.40 -9.61 7.59
C THR A 73 12.56 -8.88 6.52
N TYR A 74 11.34 -9.33 6.23
CA TYR A 74 10.52 -8.83 5.10
C TYR A 74 9.28 -8.04 5.56
N GLY A 75 9.35 -7.38 6.72
CA GLY A 75 8.31 -6.46 7.18
C GLY A 75 7.32 -7.05 8.17
N VAL A 76 6.15 -6.44 8.25
CA VAL A 76 5.12 -6.70 9.27
C VAL A 76 4.08 -7.68 8.74
N VAL A 77 3.77 -8.71 9.54
CA VAL A 77 2.64 -9.61 9.27
C VAL A 77 1.33 -8.82 9.31
N ASN A 78 0.47 -9.00 8.29
CA ASN A 78 -0.84 -8.34 8.19
C ASN A 78 -0.75 -6.79 8.17
N HIS A 79 0.33 -6.22 7.60
CA HIS A 79 0.47 -4.75 7.47
C HIS A 79 -0.71 -4.13 6.72
N GLU A 80 -1.26 -4.83 5.73
CA GLU A 80 -2.42 -4.44 4.93
C GLU A 80 -3.68 -4.27 5.80
N GLY A 81 -3.96 -5.21 6.68
CA GLY A 81 -5.08 -5.14 7.63
C GLY A 81 -4.86 -4.04 8.68
N ILE A 82 -3.66 -3.95 9.25
CA ILE A 82 -3.28 -2.92 10.23
C ILE A 82 -3.43 -1.52 9.60
N GLY A 83 -2.95 -1.33 8.38
CA GLY A 83 -3.06 -0.07 7.65
C GLY A 83 -4.51 0.31 7.38
N ALA A 84 -5.31 -0.62 6.88
CA ALA A 84 -6.73 -0.41 6.58
C ALA A 84 -7.54 -0.06 7.84
N ASP A 85 -7.35 -0.77 8.95
CA ASP A 85 -8.03 -0.50 10.21
C ASP A 85 -7.67 0.88 10.77
N TYR A 86 -6.40 1.27 10.67
CA TYR A 86 -5.95 2.61 11.01
C TYR A 86 -6.69 3.66 10.18
N LEU A 87 -6.72 3.52 8.86
CA LEU A 87 -7.39 4.48 7.96
C LEU A 87 -8.90 4.54 8.19
N ARG A 88 -9.58 3.40 8.42
CA ARG A 88 -11.01 3.37 8.81
C ARG A 88 -11.25 4.13 10.11
N SER A 89 -10.36 3.98 11.10
CA SER A 89 -10.43 4.73 12.35
C SER A 89 -10.32 6.25 12.18
N LYS A 90 -9.68 6.69 11.08
CA LYS A 90 -9.52 8.09 10.67
C LYS A 90 -10.59 8.56 9.67
N LYS A 91 -11.59 7.72 9.38
CA LYS A 91 -12.72 7.99 8.46
C LYS A 91 -12.33 8.20 6.98
N PHE A 92 -11.25 7.57 6.53
CA PHE A 92 -11.02 7.44 5.10
C PHE A 92 -12.12 6.58 4.47
N SER A 93 -12.39 6.81 3.16
CA SER A 93 -13.42 6.06 2.45
C SER A 93 -13.12 4.57 2.39
N GLU A 94 -14.16 3.76 2.21
CA GLU A 94 -13.97 2.32 2.06
C GLU A 94 -13.19 1.96 0.79
N ARG A 95 -13.21 2.82 -0.24
CA ARG A 95 -12.38 2.62 -1.44
C ARG A 95 -10.89 2.69 -1.12
N ILE A 96 -10.45 3.71 -0.37
CA ILE A 96 -9.07 3.84 0.10
C ILE A 96 -8.70 2.67 1.01
N CYS A 97 -9.55 2.36 1.99
CA CYS A 97 -9.29 1.27 2.93
C CYS A 97 -9.21 -0.08 2.22
N ALA A 98 -10.06 -0.33 1.22
CA ALA A 98 -10.07 -1.58 0.47
C ALA A 98 -8.82 -1.78 -0.40
N VAL A 99 -8.31 -0.74 -1.06
CA VAL A 99 -7.05 -0.89 -1.82
C VAL A 99 -5.87 -1.16 -0.91
N VAL A 100 -5.83 -0.57 0.27
CA VAL A 100 -4.82 -0.85 1.30
C VAL A 100 -4.96 -2.27 1.83
N GLU A 101 -6.16 -2.70 2.24
CA GLU A 101 -6.42 -4.01 2.81
C GLU A 101 -6.17 -5.16 1.84
N LYS A 102 -6.45 -4.92 0.55
CA LYS A 102 -6.52 -6.00 -0.45
C LYS A 102 -5.34 -6.03 -1.44
N HIS A 103 -4.33 -5.16 -1.32
CA HIS A 103 -3.19 -5.20 -2.24
C HIS A 103 -2.38 -6.51 -2.14
N VAL A 104 -2.31 -7.10 -0.93
CA VAL A 104 -1.72 -8.43 -0.71
C VAL A 104 -2.57 -9.52 -1.35
N ASP A 105 -3.89 -9.47 -1.20
CA ASP A 105 -4.80 -10.40 -1.88
C ASP A 105 -4.67 -10.27 -3.41
N ALA A 106 -4.47 -9.04 -3.93
CA ALA A 106 -4.21 -8.84 -5.36
C ALA A 106 -2.91 -9.53 -5.83
N LYS A 107 -1.83 -9.52 -5.02
CA LYS A 107 -0.61 -10.28 -5.32
C LYS A 107 -0.92 -11.78 -5.42
N ARG A 108 -1.62 -12.34 -4.43
CA ARG A 108 -2.04 -13.75 -4.39
C ARG A 108 -2.89 -14.12 -5.61
N TYR A 109 -3.86 -13.25 -5.97
CA TYR A 109 -4.71 -13.39 -7.13
C TYR A 109 -3.91 -13.38 -8.44
N LEU A 110 -3.04 -12.39 -8.65
CA LEU A 110 -2.27 -12.26 -9.88
C LEU A 110 -1.32 -13.44 -10.09
N VAL A 111 -0.73 -13.96 -9.02
CA VAL A 111 0.09 -15.19 -9.08
C VAL A 111 -0.74 -16.41 -9.48
N ALA A 112 -1.99 -16.51 -9.05
CA ALA A 112 -2.88 -17.62 -9.39
C ALA A 112 -3.49 -17.50 -10.79
N ALA A 113 -3.89 -16.29 -11.20
CA ALA A 113 -4.74 -16.06 -12.38
C ALA A 113 -4.01 -15.49 -13.60
N GLN A 114 -2.83 -14.88 -13.42
CA GLN A 114 -2.09 -14.24 -14.52
C GLN A 114 -0.80 -14.99 -14.85
N PRO A 115 -0.73 -15.72 -15.96
CA PRO A 115 0.50 -16.38 -16.39
C PRO A 115 1.69 -15.40 -16.53
N GLY A 116 2.86 -15.78 -16.03
CA GLY A 116 4.07 -14.96 -16.09
C GLY A 116 4.13 -13.82 -15.07
N TYR A 117 3.15 -13.67 -14.17
CA TYR A 117 3.21 -12.64 -13.12
C TYR A 117 4.20 -13.04 -12.01
N LYS A 118 4.17 -14.29 -11.58
CA LYS A 118 5.05 -14.80 -10.52
C LYS A 118 6.53 -14.59 -10.84
N GLU A 119 6.91 -14.79 -12.10
CA GLU A 119 8.28 -14.67 -12.60
C GLU A 119 8.79 -13.22 -12.61
N LYS A 120 7.91 -12.25 -12.46
CA LYS A 120 8.25 -10.81 -12.40
C LYS A 120 8.39 -10.29 -10.98
N LEU A 121 7.96 -11.08 -9.98
CA LEU A 121 8.05 -10.67 -8.58
C LEU A 121 9.51 -10.61 -8.14
N SER A 122 9.84 -9.59 -7.32
CA SER A 122 11.10 -9.53 -6.60
C SER A 122 11.25 -10.68 -5.62
N GLU A 123 12.48 -10.95 -5.17
CA GLU A 123 12.75 -11.95 -4.12
C GLU A 123 11.94 -11.66 -2.85
N ALA A 124 11.90 -10.41 -2.40
CA ALA A 124 11.11 -10.00 -1.24
C ALA A 124 9.62 -10.30 -1.43
N SER A 125 9.05 -9.96 -2.60
CA SER A 125 7.64 -10.26 -2.93
C SER A 125 7.36 -11.77 -2.98
N LEU A 126 8.31 -12.59 -3.44
CA LEU A 126 8.18 -14.06 -3.43
C LEU A 126 8.22 -14.63 -2.02
N GLN A 127 9.13 -14.14 -1.17
CA GLN A 127 9.25 -14.61 0.22
C GLN A 127 8.02 -14.22 1.04
N THR A 128 7.55 -12.97 0.93
CA THR A 128 6.34 -12.53 1.64
C THR A 128 5.08 -13.26 1.16
N LEU A 129 4.99 -13.67 -0.12
CA LEU A 129 3.87 -14.47 -0.61
C LEU A 129 3.68 -15.77 0.19
N ILE A 130 4.76 -16.40 0.66
CA ILE A 130 4.69 -17.62 1.48
C ILE A 130 4.01 -17.34 2.82
N TRP A 131 4.40 -16.25 3.49
CA TRP A 131 3.81 -15.80 4.75
C TRP A 131 2.34 -15.38 4.62
N GLN A 132 1.97 -14.90 3.43
CA GLN A 132 0.65 -14.38 3.10
C GLN A 132 -0.33 -15.46 2.58
N GLY A 133 0.03 -16.74 2.69
CA GLY A 133 -0.86 -17.85 2.33
C GLY A 133 -0.71 -18.39 0.90
N GLY A 134 0.27 -17.90 0.14
CA GLY A 134 0.54 -18.37 -1.22
C GLY A 134 -0.49 -17.90 -2.27
N PRO A 135 -0.48 -18.48 -3.46
CA PRO A 135 -1.47 -18.16 -4.51
C PRO A 135 -2.90 -18.46 -4.06
N MET A 136 -3.86 -17.70 -4.54
CA MET A 136 -5.27 -17.98 -4.31
C MET A 136 -5.71 -19.30 -4.94
N ASN A 137 -6.61 -20.02 -4.28
CA ASN A 137 -7.33 -21.13 -4.88
C ASN A 137 -8.49 -20.62 -5.76
N GLU A 138 -9.19 -21.53 -6.46
CA GLU A 138 -10.28 -21.19 -7.40
C GLU A 138 -11.46 -20.47 -6.72
N GLU A 139 -11.80 -20.83 -5.48
CA GLU A 139 -12.89 -20.20 -4.71
C GLU A 139 -12.51 -18.78 -4.29
N GLU A 140 -11.26 -18.59 -3.81
CA GLU A 140 -10.73 -17.27 -3.47
C GLU A 140 -10.68 -16.36 -4.71
N VAL A 141 -10.23 -16.87 -5.86
CA VAL A 141 -10.21 -16.14 -7.15
C VAL A 141 -11.63 -15.70 -7.53
N ALA A 142 -12.60 -16.60 -7.48
CA ALA A 142 -13.99 -16.30 -7.82
C ALA A 142 -14.58 -15.22 -6.89
N ALA A 143 -14.33 -15.32 -5.58
CA ALA A 143 -14.81 -14.35 -4.61
C ALA A 143 -14.12 -12.98 -4.79
N PHE A 144 -12.81 -12.95 -4.96
CA PHE A 144 -12.02 -11.73 -5.08
C PHE A 144 -12.40 -10.91 -6.31
N THR A 145 -12.71 -11.56 -7.45
CA THR A 145 -13.13 -10.87 -8.68
C THR A 145 -14.48 -10.15 -8.55
N GLN A 146 -15.30 -10.49 -7.53
CA GLN A 146 -16.57 -9.82 -7.25
C GLN A 146 -16.41 -8.59 -6.34
N HIS A 147 -15.21 -8.30 -5.88
CA HIS A 147 -14.99 -7.16 -4.99
C HIS A 147 -15.32 -5.84 -5.72
N PRO A 148 -16.11 -4.93 -5.12
CA PRO A 148 -16.56 -3.68 -5.79
C PRO A 148 -15.40 -2.81 -6.29
N TYR A 149 -14.25 -2.83 -5.61
CA TYR A 149 -13.04 -2.08 -5.97
C TYR A 149 -11.97 -2.97 -6.62
N PHE A 150 -12.33 -4.13 -7.15
CA PHE A 150 -11.38 -5.10 -7.73
C PHE A 150 -10.37 -4.46 -8.70
N LYS A 151 -10.86 -3.61 -9.63
CA LYS A 151 -10.00 -2.96 -10.62
C LYS A 151 -8.97 -2.02 -9.99
N ASP A 152 -9.38 -1.25 -8.98
CA ASP A 152 -8.51 -0.31 -8.28
C ASP A 152 -7.45 -1.04 -7.45
N ILE A 153 -7.85 -2.11 -6.77
CA ILE A 153 -6.97 -2.99 -6.01
C ILE A 153 -5.89 -3.61 -6.92
N ILE A 154 -6.27 -4.10 -8.10
CA ILE A 154 -5.31 -4.64 -9.07
C ILE A 154 -4.35 -3.56 -9.58
N LYS A 155 -4.84 -2.34 -9.87
CA LYS A 155 -3.97 -1.23 -10.28
C LYS A 155 -2.93 -0.91 -9.21
N VAL A 156 -3.37 -0.72 -7.96
CA VAL A 156 -2.45 -0.41 -6.85
C VAL A 156 -1.41 -1.51 -6.70
N ARG A 157 -1.78 -2.79 -6.78
CA ARG A 157 -0.78 -3.88 -6.72
C ARG A 157 0.23 -3.85 -7.87
N LEU A 158 -0.19 -3.52 -9.08
CA LEU A 158 0.73 -3.42 -10.21
C LEU A 158 1.70 -2.23 -10.06
N TRP A 159 1.23 -1.13 -9.47
CA TRP A 159 2.06 0.04 -9.17
C TRP A 159 3.04 -0.23 -8.04
N ASP A 160 2.61 -0.92 -6.99
CA ASP A 160 3.44 -1.40 -5.89
C ASP A 160 4.64 -2.20 -6.42
N GLU A 161 4.42 -3.17 -7.32
CA GLU A 161 5.52 -3.95 -7.90
C GLU A 161 6.47 -3.09 -8.76
N ALA A 162 5.97 -2.02 -9.39
CA ALA A 162 6.76 -1.11 -10.19
C ALA A 162 7.49 -0.01 -9.39
N ALA A 163 7.18 0.15 -8.09
CA ALA A 163 7.62 1.27 -7.25
C ALA A 163 8.95 1.00 -6.52
N LYS A 164 9.99 0.52 -7.24
CA LYS A 164 11.25 0.04 -6.65
C LYS A 164 12.49 0.64 -7.33
N GLU A 165 12.34 1.80 -7.97
CA GLU A 165 13.45 2.48 -8.65
C GLU A 165 14.29 3.27 -7.64
N THR A 166 15.61 3.08 -7.63
CA THR A 166 16.53 3.70 -6.66
C THR A 166 16.76 5.20 -6.90
N ASP A 167 16.70 5.64 -8.15
CA ASP A 167 16.99 7.02 -8.55
C ASP A 167 15.76 7.68 -9.19
N ALA A 168 14.56 7.34 -8.72
CA ALA A 168 13.32 7.89 -9.23
C ALA A 168 13.22 9.41 -8.97
N ASP A 169 12.85 10.17 -10.01
CA ASP A 169 12.44 11.57 -9.82
C ASP A 169 11.06 11.59 -9.16
N MET A 170 10.98 12.12 -7.94
CA MET A 170 9.79 12.03 -7.10
C MET A 170 9.24 13.40 -6.71
N LEU A 171 7.91 13.48 -6.63
CA LEU A 171 7.24 14.58 -5.94
C LEU A 171 7.59 14.58 -4.45
N PRO A 172 7.67 15.75 -3.79
CA PRO A 172 7.98 15.83 -2.38
C PRO A 172 6.86 15.22 -1.52
N LEU A 173 7.21 14.70 -0.35
CA LEU A 173 6.26 14.13 0.62
C LEU A 173 5.10 15.08 0.92
N ASP A 174 5.38 16.36 1.07
CA ASP A 174 4.39 17.40 1.38
C ASP A 174 3.25 17.47 0.33
N TYR A 175 3.53 17.16 -0.94
CA TYR A 175 2.49 17.10 -1.98
C TYR A 175 1.38 16.10 -1.61
N PHE A 176 1.75 14.91 -1.14
CA PHE A 176 0.80 13.85 -0.78
C PHE A 176 0.11 14.15 0.55
N ILE A 177 0.82 14.75 1.50
CA ILE A 177 0.24 15.18 2.80
C ILE A 177 -0.79 16.29 2.57
N ASP A 178 -0.51 17.26 1.69
CA ASP A 178 -1.47 18.30 1.32
C ASP A 178 -2.70 17.73 0.60
N ALA A 179 -2.54 16.72 -0.26
CA ALA A 179 -3.66 16.02 -0.88
C ALA A 179 -4.54 15.34 0.18
N ILE A 180 -3.95 14.62 1.13
CA ILE A 180 -4.67 14.01 2.26
C ILE A 180 -5.41 15.08 3.09
N LYS A 181 -4.76 16.21 3.38
CA LYS A 181 -5.38 17.30 4.13
C LYS A 181 -6.62 17.86 3.41
N LYS A 182 -6.52 18.08 2.10
CA LYS A 182 -7.65 18.54 1.26
C LYS A 182 -8.77 17.50 1.22
N TYR A 183 -8.43 16.24 1.00
CA TYR A 183 -9.38 15.14 0.99
C TYR A 183 -10.18 15.07 2.30
N LEU A 184 -9.51 15.07 3.45
CA LEU A 184 -10.14 15.03 4.77
C LEU A 184 -10.99 16.28 5.07
N ALA A 185 -10.66 17.43 4.49
CA ALA A 185 -11.45 18.66 4.64
C ALA A 185 -12.74 18.65 3.83
N ALA A 186 -12.80 17.83 2.76
CA ALA A 186 -13.96 17.71 1.88
C ALA A 186 -14.91 16.55 2.28
N ALA A 187 -14.46 15.62 3.14
CA ALA A 187 -15.22 14.47 3.62
C ALA A 187 -16.07 14.84 4.86
#